data_f037c177c8c084277315c87f5a599f03
#
_entry.id   f037c177c8c084277315c87f5a599f03
#
_cell.length_a   1.000
_cell.length_b   1.000
_cell.length_c   1.000
_cell.angle_alpha   90.00
_cell.angle_beta   90.00
_cell.angle_gamma   90.00
#
_symmetry.space_group_name_H-M   'P 1'
#
loop_
_entity.id
_entity.type
_entity.pdbx_description
1 polymer ?
#
loop_
_entity_poly.entity_id
_entity_poly.type
_entity_poly.pdbx_seq_one_letter_code
_entity_poly.pdbx_strand_id
1 'polypeptide(L)'
;MKKLLTLLVATLLLLAACGSNSNNEKVTIGIASNDSKAWEKVKELAKEEGIDLEIKQFSDYNVPNKALNDGDIDMNAFQHFAFLDTFKKEHKGTDITPIRTSVLAPLGIYSEKVKNIKNLKDGAKVAIPNDISNQARALKLLEKAGLLELNDDFGLSSSVKDIKNNPKNLDITAVDAQQTARALSDVDISIINNGVASKAGLDAKKDPIFLEDAKGDATKPYINIIAVNTKDKDNKTYKRIAELYHSDEAKDALKADTKDGEIVIDLKQDDIKAIEDSLK
;
A
#
# COMPACT_ATOMS: atom_id res chain seq x y z
N MET A 1 -18.26 16.58 -66.24
CA MET A 1 -16.97 16.63 -65.54
C MET A 1 -17.02 17.38 -64.22
N LYS A 2 -17.63 18.59 -64.15
CA LYS A 2 -17.71 19.33 -62.83
C LYS A 2 -18.46 18.61 -61.70
N LYS A 3 -19.52 17.88 -62.02
CA LYS A 3 -20.31 17.11 -60.97
C LYS A 3 -19.57 15.86 -60.45
N LEU A 4 -18.69 15.26 -61.26
CA LEU A 4 -17.89 14.10 -60.84
C LEU A 4 -16.74 14.53 -59.93
N LEU A 5 -16.19 15.72 -60.15
CA LEU A 5 -15.10 16.28 -59.34
C LEU A 5 -15.60 16.67 -57.92
N THR A 6 -16.85 17.16 -57.83
CA THR A 6 -17.46 17.54 -56.54
C THR A 6 -17.76 16.32 -55.67
N LEU A 7 -18.11 15.18 -56.26
CA LEU A 7 -18.37 13.93 -55.50
C LEU A 7 -17.06 13.32 -54.99
N LEU A 8 -15.95 13.43 -55.73
CA LEU A 8 -14.64 12.92 -55.32
C LEU A 8 -14.04 13.70 -54.15
N VAL A 9 -14.24 15.03 -54.11
CA VAL A 9 -13.79 15.89 -53.00
C VAL A 9 -14.61 15.65 -51.74
N ALA A 10 -15.92 15.38 -51.85
CA ALA A 10 -16.78 15.06 -50.70
C ALA A 10 -16.42 13.70 -50.07
N THR A 11 -15.98 12.71 -50.86
CA THR A 11 -15.56 11.38 -50.37
C THR A 11 -14.18 11.44 -49.69
N LEU A 12 -13.28 12.32 -50.11
CA LEU A 12 -11.96 12.54 -49.49
C LEU A 12 -12.07 13.24 -48.13
N LEU A 13 -13.09 14.09 -47.92
CA LEU A 13 -13.33 14.77 -46.65
C LEU A 13 -13.95 13.83 -45.58
N LEU A 14 -14.61 12.73 -45.97
CA LEU A 14 -15.15 11.73 -45.08
C LEU A 14 -14.09 10.72 -44.58
N LEU A 15 -12.98 10.57 -45.27
CA LEU A 15 -11.85 9.70 -44.88
C LEU A 15 -10.87 10.39 -43.93
N ALA A 16 -10.92 11.72 -43.80
CA ALA A 16 -10.07 12.47 -42.85
C ALA A 16 -10.64 12.52 -41.42
N ALA A 17 -11.87 12.04 -41.20
CA ALA A 17 -12.51 12.07 -39.87
C ALA A 17 -12.29 10.82 -39.01
N CYS A 18 -11.56 9.81 -39.51
CA CYS A 18 -11.23 8.59 -38.77
C CYS A 18 -9.75 8.50 -38.33
N GLY A 19 -9.04 9.62 -38.32
CA GLY A 19 -7.76 9.73 -37.64
C GLY A 19 -7.98 10.21 -36.20
N SER A 20 -8.61 9.42 -35.35
CA SER A 20 -8.50 9.65 -33.92
C SER A 20 -7.03 9.40 -33.54
N ASN A 21 -6.24 10.46 -33.49
CA ASN A 21 -5.07 10.49 -32.64
C ASN A 21 -5.60 10.25 -31.19
N SER A 22 -5.73 9.00 -30.81
CA SER A 22 -5.86 8.66 -29.40
C SER A 22 -4.50 9.01 -28.77
N ASN A 23 -4.30 10.29 -28.43
CA ASN A 23 -3.32 10.63 -27.42
C ASN A 23 -3.81 9.94 -26.15
N ASN A 24 -3.36 8.70 -25.93
CA ASN A 24 -3.60 8.00 -24.69
C ASN A 24 -3.09 8.90 -23.56
N GLU A 25 -3.95 9.20 -22.61
CA GLU A 25 -3.53 9.95 -21.42
C GLU A 25 -2.52 9.10 -20.65
N LYS A 26 -1.28 9.59 -20.56
CA LYS A 26 -0.22 8.87 -19.84
C LYS A 26 -0.32 9.17 -18.36
N VAL A 27 -0.38 8.13 -17.53
CA VAL A 27 -0.43 8.21 -16.07
C VAL A 27 0.63 7.29 -15.48
N THR A 28 1.40 7.77 -14.51
CA THR A 28 2.40 6.97 -13.78
C THR A 28 1.96 6.73 -12.36
N ILE A 29 1.84 5.45 -11.97
CA ILE A 29 1.56 5.06 -10.58
C ILE A 29 2.78 4.45 -9.91
N GLY A 30 3.09 4.92 -8.70
CA GLY A 30 4.15 4.35 -7.85
C GLY A 30 3.62 3.29 -6.91
N ILE A 31 4.23 2.10 -6.93
CA ILE A 31 3.92 1.00 -6.01
C ILE A 31 5.19 0.54 -5.29
N ALA A 32 5.06 -0.04 -4.10
CA ALA A 32 6.19 -0.62 -3.34
C ALA A 32 5.85 -1.99 -2.74
N SER A 33 4.64 -2.45 -2.94
CA SER A 33 4.11 -3.73 -2.46
C SER A 33 4.18 -4.83 -3.52
N ASN A 34 3.66 -6.00 -3.18
CA ASN A 34 3.70 -7.19 -4.04
C ASN A 34 2.40 -7.38 -4.85
N ASP A 35 1.47 -6.46 -4.80
CA ASP A 35 0.22 -6.47 -5.58
C ASP A 35 0.44 -6.11 -7.07
N SER A 36 1.62 -6.42 -7.57
CA SER A 36 2.05 -6.09 -8.94
C SER A 36 1.14 -6.71 -9.99
N LYS A 37 0.62 -7.94 -9.78
CA LYS A 37 -0.30 -8.57 -10.74
C LYS A 37 -1.67 -7.88 -10.81
N ALA A 38 -2.16 -7.37 -9.66
CA ALA A 38 -3.38 -6.56 -9.67
C ALA A 38 -3.16 -5.28 -10.48
N TRP A 39 -2.04 -4.59 -10.26
CA TRP A 39 -1.70 -3.37 -11.01
C TRP A 39 -1.40 -3.63 -12.48
N GLU A 40 -0.76 -4.76 -12.83
CA GLU A 40 -0.62 -5.16 -14.25
C GLU A 40 -1.99 -5.41 -14.91
N LYS A 41 -2.95 -6.02 -14.17
CA LYS A 41 -4.32 -6.19 -14.66
C LYS A 41 -5.01 -4.84 -14.83
N VAL A 42 -4.87 -3.91 -13.87
CA VAL A 42 -5.39 -2.54 -14.00
C VAL A 42 -4.82 -1.84 -15.23
N LYS A 43 -3.52 -2.02 -15.51
CA LYS A 43 -2.86 -1.47 -16.70
C LYS A 43 -3.46 -2.02 -18.00
N GLU A 44 -3.75 -3.32 -18.06
CA GLU A 44 -4.41 -3.94 -19.22
C GLU A 44 -5.80 -3.32 -19.45
N LEU A 45 -6.63 -3.24 -18.38
CA LEU A 45 -7.96 -2.67 -18.44
C LEU A 45 -7.95 -1.17 -18.80
N ALA A 46 -7.03 -0.41 -18.20
CA ALA A 46 -6.83 1.02 -18.50
C ALA A 46 -6.49 1.24 -19.98
N LYS A 47 -5.66 0.38 -20.55
CA LYS A 47 -5.30 0.44 -21.97
C LYS A 47 -6.51 0.24 -22.89
N GLU A 48 -7.44 -0.63 -22.53
CA GLU A 48 -8.70 -0.84 -23.28
C GLU A 48 -9.55 0.44 -23.32
N GLU A 49 -9.42 1.30 -22.29
CA GLU A 49 -10.10 2.59 -22.18
C GLU A 49 -9.26 3.78 -22.73
N GLY A 50 -8.13 3.51 -23.38
CA GLY A 50 -7.27 4.55 -23.96
C GLY A 50 -6.39 5.27 -22.92
N ILE A 51 -6.15 4.68 -21.76
CA ILE A 51 -5.26 5.19 -20.71
C ILE A 51 -3.93 4.42 -20.78
N ASP A 52 -2.81 5.13 -20.90
CA ASP A 52 -1.46 4.55 -20.87
C ASP A 52 -0.90 4.59 -19.44
N LEU A 53 -1.19 3.54 -18.64
CA LEU A 53 -0.74 3.43 -17.26
C LEU A 53 0.67 2.87 -17.19
N GLU A 54 1.62 3.66 -16.68
CA GLU A 54 2.97 3.22 -16.35
C GLU A 54 3.06 2.86 -14.86
N ILE A 55 3.59 1.67 -14.54
CA ILE A 55 3.79 1.22 -13.16
C ILE A 55 5.26 1.41 -12.81
N LYS A 56 5.54 2.28 -11.81
CA LYS A 56 6.89 2.52 -11.27
C LYS A 56 7.04 1.82 -9.94
N GLN A 57 7.90 0.80 -9.90
CA GLN A 57 8.17 0.04 -8.68
C GLN A 57 9.24 0.73 -7.83
N PHE A 58 8.96 0.92 -6.54
CA PHE A 58 9.92 1.44 -5.56
C PHE A 58 10.42 0.32 -4.65
N SER A 59 11.66 0.45 -4.20
CA SER A 59 12.33 -0.54 -3.33
C SER A 59 12.21 -0.23 -1.84
N ASP A 60 11.64 0.91 -1.47
CA ASP A 60 11.46 1.36 -0.10
C ASP A 60 10.16 2.17 0.05
N TYR A 61 9.79 2.53 1.28
CA TYR A 61 8.60 3.30 1.58
C TYR A 61 8.83 4.82 1.70
N ASN A 62 10.09 5.31 1.65
CA ASN A 62 10.41 6.72 1.88
C ASN A 62 10.26 7.57 0.63
N VAL A 63 10.51 6.97 -0.55
CA VAL A 63 10.58 7.70 -1.83
C VAL A 63 9.22 7.95 -2.49
N PRO A 64 8.22 7.03 -2.47
CA PRO A 64 7.02 7.19 -3.29
C PRO A 64 6.20 8.46 -2.99
N ASN A 65 6.07 8.85 -1.72
CA ASN A 65 5.35 10.08 -1.36
C ASN A 65 6.10 11.34 -1.81
N LYS A 66 7.43 11.33 -1.72
CA LYS A 66 8.24 12.43 -2.23
C LYS A 66 8.09 12.53 -3.74
N ALA A 67 8.22 11.44 -4.47
CA ALA A 67 8.05 11.41 -5.92
C ALA A 67 6.65 11.91 -6.36
N LEU A 68 5.59 11.57 -5.60
CA LEU A 68 4.25 12.07 -5.87
C LEU A 68 4.14 13.57 -5.58
N ASN A 69 4.65 14.04 -4.44
CA ASN A 69 4.61 15.46 -4.07
C ASN A 69 5.39 16.34 -5.07
N ASP A 70 6.52 15.84 -5.57
CA ASP A 70 7.37 16.52 -6.53
C ASP A 70 6.83 16.45 -7.99
N GLY A 71 5.83 15.58 -8.24
CA GLY A 71 5.20 15.39 -9.55
C GLY A 71 5.98 14.44 -10.48
N ASP A 72 6.90 13.63 -9.96
CA ASP A 72 7.63 12.59 -10.70
C ASP A 72 6.76 11.36 -11.01
N ILE A 73 5.65 11.21 -10.30
CA ILE A 73 4.56 10.27 -10.52
C ILE A 73 3.22 10.96 -10.27
N ASP A 74 2.15 10.45 -10.85
CA ASP A 74 0.80 11.03 -10.78
C ASP A 74 -0.02 10.47 -9.61
N MET A 75 0.22 9.21 -9.27
CA MET A 75 -0.49 8.46 -8.23
C MET A 75 0.49 7.59 -7.45
N ASN A 76 0.12 7.19 -6.23
CA ASN A 76 0.78 6.07 -5.57
C ASN A 76 -0.21 5.13 -4.86
N ALA A 77 0.20 3.86 -4.70
CA ALA A 77 -0.55 2.83 -4.00
C ALA A 77 0.44 1.89 -3.30
N PHE A 78 0.86 2.24 -2.09
CA PHE A 78 1.83 1.46 -1.32
C PHE A 78 1.64 1.61 0.19
N GLN A 79 0.89 2.60 0.63
CA GLN A 79 0.80 3.08 2.00
C GLN A 79 -0.60 2.97 2.56
N HIS A 80 -0.71 2.95 3.88
CA HIS A 80 -1.95 3.05 4.61
C HIS A 80 -2.18 4.46 5.20
N PHE A 81 -3.38 4.75 5.70
CA PHE A 81 -3.74 6.08 6.25
C PHE A 81 -2.75 6.57 7.30
N ALA A 82 -2.41 5.74 8.29
CA ALA A 82 -1.49 6.13 9.36
C ALA A 82 -0.07 6.46 8.82
N PHE A 83 0.39 5.78 7.77
CA PHE A 83 1.67 6.10 7.14
C PHE A 83 1.63 7.48 6.45
N LEU A 84 0.58 7.76 5.69
CA LEU A 84 0.43 9.07 5.05
C LEU A 84 0.32 10.20 6.09
N ASP A 85 -0.41 9.98 7.19
CA ASP A 85 -0.56 10.95 8.26
C ASP A 85 0.79 11.27 8.92
N THR A 86 1.56 10.24 9.31
CA THR A 86 2.91 10.44 9.88
C THR A 86 3.85 11.10 8.88
N PHE A 87 3.82 10.69 7.60
CA PHE A 87 4.63 11.34 6.57
C PHE A 87 4.32 12.83 6.43
N LYS A 88 3.04 13.22 6.44
CA LYS A 88 2.63 14.65 6.41
C LYS A 88 3.12 15.43 7.64
N LYS A 89 3.10 14.81 8.81
CA LYS A 89 3.57 15.43 10.06
C LYS A 89 5.09 15.67 10.04
N GLU A 90 5.85 14.75 9.47
CA GLU A 90 7.31 14.85 9.34
C GLU A 90 7.76 15.75 8.18
N HIS A 91 7.00 15.80 7.08
CA HIS A 91 7.33 16.53 5.86
C HIS A 91 6.32 17.64 5.61
N LYS A 92 6.52 18.78 6.28
CA LYS A 92 5.64 19.97 6.11
C LYS A 92 5.59 20.40 4.64
N GLY A 93 4.40 20.71 4.16
CA GLY A 93 4.17 21.09 2.76
C GLY A 93 3.81 19.91 1.85
N THR A 94 3.70 18.69 2.39
CA THR A 94 3.14 17.55 1.67
C THR A 94 1.65 17.76 1.41
N ASP A 95 1.26 17.78 0.14
CA ASP A 95 -0.13 17.99 -0.30
C ASP A 95 -0.67 16.77 -1.06
N ILE A 96 -0.73 15.64 -0.36
CA ILE A 96 -1.19 14.34 -0.86
C ILE A 96 -2.51 13.98 -0.18
N THR A 97 -3.46 13.43 -0.94
CA THR A 97 -4.76 12.98 -0.41
C THR A 97 -5.13 11.60 -0.97
N PRO A 98 -5.79 10.73 -0.18
CA PRO A 98 -6.36 9.49 -0.68
C PRO A 98 -7.59 9.80 -1.55
N ILE A 99 -7.70 9.09 -2.68
CA ILE A 99 -8.89 9.13 -3.54
C ILE A 99 -9.71 7.84 -3.47
N ARG A 100 -9.09 6.74 -3.03
CA ARG A 100 -9.74 5.45 -2.82
C ARG A 100 -8.94 4.59 -1.87
N THR A 101 -9.60 3.62 -1.24
CA THR A 101 -8.91 2.54 -0.51
C THR A 101 -8.56 1.40 -1.46
N SER A 102 -7.60 0.55 -1.08
CA SER A 102 -7.22 -0.64 -1.86
C SER A 102 -7.39 -1.90 -1.03
N VAL A 103 -6.48 -2.19 -0.11
CA VAL A 103 -6.48 -3.42 0.68
C VAL A 103 -6.24 -3.16 2.17
N LEU A 104 -6.67 -4.09 3.01
CA LEU A 104 -6.12 -4.31 4.33
C LEU A 104 -5.16 -5.50 4.25
N ALA A 105 -3.90 -5.26 4.58
CA ALA A 105 -2.81 -6.22 4.56
C ALA A 105 -2.35 -6.48 6.01
N PRO A 106 -2.76 -7.59 6.66
CA PRO A 106 -2.40 -7.88 8.04
C PRO A 106 -0.89 -7.98 8.25
N LEU A 107 -0.41 -7.42 9.36
CA LEU A 107 0.98 -7.52 9.79
C LEU A 107 1.22 -8.87 10.46
N GLY A 108 2.37 -9.51 10.21
CA GLY A 108 2.70 -10.82 10.78
C GLY A 108 3.98 -10.82 11.62
N ILE A 109 4.01 -11.69 12.64
CA ILE A 109 5.23 -12.06 13.35
C ILE A 109 5.71 -13.39 12.75
N TYR A 110 6.94 -13.41 12.26
CA TYR A 110 7.55 -14.57 11.61
C TYR A 110 8.77 -15.06 12.36
N SER A 111 9.10 -16.33 12.21
CA SER A 111 10.28 -16.94 12.80
C SER A 111 10.73 -18.17 12.02
N GLU A 112 12.05 -18.30 11.85
CA GLU A 112 12.67 -19.54 11.38
C GLU A 112 13.08 -20.47 12.55
N LYS A 113 13.17 -19.91 13.80
CA LYS A 113 13.70 -20.59 14.97
C LYS A 113 12.63 -21.17 15.90
N VAL A 114 11.44 -20.52 15.99
CA VAL A 114 10.34 -20.98 16.83
C VAL A 114 9.05 -21.10 16.02
N LYS A 115 8.26 -22.14 16.30
CA LYS A 115 6.96 -22.37 15.64
C LYS A 115 5.78 -21.83 16.43
N ASN A 116 6.00 -21.43 17.67
CA ASN A 116 4.97 -20.89 18.54
C ASN A 116 5.53 -19.75 19.35
N ILE A 117 4.83 -18.63 19.38
CA ILE A 117 5.24 -17.40 20.07
C ILE A 117 5.49 -17.62 21.57
N LYS A 118 4.79 -18.60 22.20
CA LYS A 118 4.96 -18.96 23.61
C LYS A 118 6.32 -19.59 23.91
N ASN A 119 7.01 -20.11 22.89
CA ASN A 119 8.32 -20.75 23.04
C ASN A 119 9.47 -19.74 22.88
N LEU A 120 9.16 -18.44 22.72
CA LEU A 120 10.17 -17.41 22.63
C LEU A 120 10.91 -17.27 23.96
N LYS A 121 12.25 -17.30 23.92
CA LYS A 121 13.12 -17.21 25.09
C LYS A 121 13.27 -15.78 25.58
N ASP A 122 13.65 -15.63 26.85
CA ASP A 122 14.08 -14.34 27.38
C ASP A 122 15.35 -13.86 26.66
N GLY A 123 15.45 -12.55 26.41
CA GLY A 123 16.52 -11.96 25.63
C GLY A 123 16.45 -12.21 24.13
N ALA A 124 15.30 -12.72 23.62
CA ALA A 124 15.16 -13.00 22.19
C ALA A 124 15.33 -11.72 21.36
N LYS A 125 16.01 -11.86 20.21
CA LYS A 125 16.21 -10.78 19.24
C LYS A 125 14.98 -10.60 18.36
N VAL A 126 14.54 -9.36 18.23
CA VAL A 126 13.33 -8.97 17.49
C VAL A 126 13.66 -7.88 16.49
N ALA A 127 13.33 -8.10 15.20
CA ALA A 127 13.38 -7.06 14.20
C ALA A 127 11.97 -6.48 13.95
N ILE A 128 11.87 -5.15 13.89
CA ILE A 128 10.63 -4.44 13.58
C ILE A 128 10.90 -3.36 12.53
N PRO A 129 9.88 -2.88 11.78
CA PRO A 129 10.02 -1.72 10.89
C PRO A 129 10.49 -0.47 11.63
N ASN A 130 11.30 0.37 10.96
CA ASN A 130 11.82 1.62 11.54
C ASN A 130 11.00 2.86 11.20
N ASP A 131 10.10 2.80 10.22
CA ASP A 131 9.17 3.90 9.98
C ASP A 131 8.16 3.99 11.13
N ILE A 132 7.83 5.23 11.51
CA ILE A 132 7.09 5.52 12.75
C ILE A 132 5.79 4.73 12.83
N SER A 133 4.97 4.75 11.78
CA SER A 133 3.64 4.14 11.81
C SER A 133 3.69 2.61 11.86
N ASN A 134 4.57 1.95 11.10
CA ASN A 134 4.72 0.49 11.16
C ASN A 134 5.48 0.05 12.39
N GLN A 135 6.39 0.87 12.95
CA GLN A 135 7.03 0.59 14.24
C GLN A 135 5.98 0.55 15.35
N ALA A 136 5.11 1.56 15.45
CA ALA A 136 4.04 1.59 16.44
C ALA A 136 3.07 0.40 16.25
N ARG A 137 2.72 0.07 15.00
CA ARG A 137 1.88 -1.09 14.66
C ARG A 137 2.52 -2.40 15.09
N ALA A 138 3.83 -2.57 14.85
CA ALA A 138 4.58 -3.76 15.25
C ALA A 138 4.62 -3.94 16.76
N LEU A 139 4.81 -2.84 17.51
CA LEU A 139 4.78 -2.88 18.98
C LEU A 139 3.40 -3.26 19.52
N LYS A 140 2.32 -2.72 18.94
CA LYS A 140 0.94 -3.15 19.28
C LYS A 140 0.71 -4.63 18.97
N LEU A 141 1.30 -5.16 17.90
CA LEU A 141 1.18 -6.58 17.57
C LEU A 141 1.93 -7.45 18.58
N LEU A 142 3.13 -7.02 19.05
CA LEU A 142 3.88 -7.69 20.12
C LEU A 142 3.12 -7.66 21.45
N GLU A 143 2.45 -6.56 21.78
CA GLU A 143 1.58 -6.47 22.95
C GLU A 143 0.39 -7.44 22.87
N LYS A 144 -0.31 -7.48 21.73
CA LYS A 144 -1.40 -8.44 21.48
C LYS A 144 -0.94 -9.90 21.56
N ALA A 145 0.32 -10.16 21.20
CA ALA A 145 0.93 -11.47 21.34
C ALA A 145 1.34 -11.79 22.79
N GLY A 146 1.16 -10.86 23.75
CA GLY A 146 1.50 -11.01 25.16
C GLY A 146 2.99 -10.92 25.45
N LEU A 147 3.76 -10.26 24.58
CA LEU A 147 5.22 -10.15 24.70
C LEU A 147 5.68 -8.83 25.33
N LEU A 148 4.86 -7.79 25.27
CA LEU A 148 5.12 -6.45 25.80
C LEU A 148 3.89 -5.91 26.52
N GLU A 149 4.08 -4.86 27.32
CA GLU A 149 3.06 -3.94 27.77
C GLU A 149 3.45 -2.53 27.30
N LEU A 150 2.54 -1.82 26.67
CA LEU A 150 2.75 -0.47 26.16
C LEU A 150 2.16 0.56 27.13
N ASN A 151 2.64 1.79 27.07
CA ASN A 151 2.07 2.87 27.89
C ASN A 151 0.61 3.12 27.51
N ASP A 152 -0.19 3.61 28.46
CA ASP A 152 -1.64 3.82 28.29
C ASP A 152 -1.96 4.88 27.21
N ASP A 153 -1.02 5.81 26.93
CA ASP A 153 -1.07 6.84 25.90
C ASP A 153 -0.40 6.42 24.58
N PHE A 154 -0.08 5.13 24.41
CA PHE A 154 0.57 4.63 23.21
C PHE A 154 -0.27 4.85 21.95
N GLY A 155 0.26 5.65 21.02
CA GLY A 155 -0.42 6.08 19.79
C GLY A 155 0.23 5.59 18.50
N LEU A 156 -0.21 6.14 17.38
CA LEU A 156 0.28 5.79 16.03
C LEU A 156 1.68 6.33 15.73
N SER A 157 2.19 7.25 16.55
CA SER A 157 3.54 7.84 16.43
C SER A 157 4.46 7.45 17.58
N SER A 158 4.04 6.47 18.40
CA SER A 158 4.86 5.95 19.50
C SER A 158 5.96 4.99 18.99
N SER A 159 6.97 4.78 19.82
CA SER A 159 8.20 4.05 19.48
C SER A 159 8.59 3.05 20.57
N VAL A 160 9.72 2.39 20.43
CA VAL A 160 10.30 1.50 21.46
C VAL A 160 10.51 2.18 22.82
N LYS A 161 10.59 3.52 22.85
CA LYS A 161 10.74 4.30 24.09
C LYS A 161 9.46 4.32 24.95
N ASP A 162 8.33 3.99 24.33
CA ASP A 162 7.00 4.02 24.94
C ASP A 162 6.56 2.62 25.39
N ILE A 163 7.51 1.67 25.49
CA ILE A 163 7.30 0.36 26.09
C ILE A 163 7.27 0.54 27.61
N LYS A 164 6.14 0.15 28.25
CA LYS A 164 5.94 0.20 29.71
C LYS A 164 6.65 -0.95 30.40
N ASN A 165 6.54 -2.15 29.84
CA ASN A 165 7.14 -3.36 30.41
C ASN A 165 7.58 -4.32 29.28
N ASN A 166 8.76 -4.90 29.45
CA ASN A 166 9.33 -5.90 28.56
C ASN A 166 9.73 -7.15 29.38
N PRO A 167 8.75 -7.99 29.78
CA PRO A 167 8.95 -9.04 30.75
C PRO A 167 9.92 -10.13 30.29
N LYS A 168 10.12 -10.26 28.97
CA LYS A 168 11.06 -11.21 28.39
C LYS A 168 12.42 -10.60 28.03
N ASN A 169 12.66 -9.34 28.39
CA ASN A 169 13.89 -8.62 28.03
C ASN A 169 14.22 -8.73 26.54
N LEU A 170 13.22 -8.61 25.66
CA LEU A 170 13.39 -8.70 24.21
C LEU A 170 14.39 -7.64 23.74
N ASP A 171 15.35 -8.03 22.89
CA ASP A 171 16.30 -7.14 22.21
C ASP A 171 15.67 -6.68 20.89
N ILE A 172 15.03 -5.51 20.92
CA ILE A 172 14.22 -4.99 19.81
C ILE A 172 15.05 -4.02 18.98
N THR A 173 15.28 -4.37 17.72
CA THR A 173 15.98 -3.55 16.74
C THR A 173 15.03 -3.10 15.63
N ALA A 174 14.95 -1.79 15.39
CA ALA A 174 14.23 -1.22 14.27
C ALA A 174 15.12 -1.20 13.02
N VAL A 175 14.64 -1.78 11.92
CA VAL A 175 15.30 -1.88 10.63
C VAL A 175 14.38 -1.36 9.53
N ASP A 176 14.94 -1.02 8.36
CA ASP A 176 14.08 -0.68 7.21
C ASP A 176 13.04 -1.77 6.97
N ALA A 177 11.78 -1.37 6.71
CA ALA A 177 10.66 -2.29 6.56
C ALA A 177 10.93 -3.37 5.51
N GLN A 178 11.59 -3.02 4.40
CA GLN A 178 11.94 -3.97 3.32
C GLN A 178 13.09 -4.93 3.71
N GLN A 179 13.80 -4.65 4.82
CA GLN A 179 14.85 -5.53 5.33
C GLN A 179 14.35 -6.51 6.42
N THR A 180 13.14 -6.32 6.93
CA THR A 180 12.59 -7.16 8.01
C THR A 180 12.54 -8.65 7.66
N ALA A 181 12.21 -8.99 6.40
CA ALA A 181 12.21 -10.38 5.95
C ALA A 181 13.62 -10.97 5.87
N ARG A 182 14.63 -10.18 5.48
CA ARG A 182 16.03 -10.63 5.43
C ARG A 182 16.63 -10.82 6.82
N ALA A 183 16.14 -10.06 7.79
CA ALA A 183 16.59 -10.18 9.18
C ALA A 183 16.21 -11.50 9.86
N LEU A 184 15.25 -12.28 9.28
CA LEU A 184 14.76 -13.54 9.87
C LEU A 184 15.88 -14.53 10.23
N SER A 185 16.93 -14.63 9.42
CA SER A 185 18.05 -15.53 9.68
C SER A 185 18.86 -15.13 10.93
N ASP A 186 18.88 -13.83 11.26
CA ASP A 186 19.75 -13.26 12.29
C ASP A 186 19.03 -13.06 13.63
N VAL A 187 17.70 -12.93 13.60
CA VAL A 187 16.85 -12.69 14.78
C VAL A 187 16.05 -13.92 15.20
N ASP A 188 15.38 -13.87 16.34
CA ASP A 188 14.49 -14.93 16.79
C ASP A 188 13.09 -14.78 16.23
N ILE A 189 12.61 -13.54 16.10
CA ILE A 189 11.36 -13.17 15.42
C ILE A 189 11.53 -11.88 14.64
N SER A 190 10.80 -11.74 13.54
CA SER A 190 10.71 -10.49 12.78
C SER A 190 9.26 -10.13 12.53
N ILE A 191 8.91 -8.86 12.71
CA ILE A 191 7.60 -8.33 12.37
C ILE A 191 7.68 -7.79 10.94
N ILE A 192 6.91 -8.39 10.03
CA ILE A 192 7.06 -8.17 8.60
C ILE A 192 5.73 -7.72 8.00
N ASN A 193 5.76 -6.61 7.26
CA ASN A 193 4.62 -6.15 6.47
C ASN A 193 4.25 -7.21 5.42
N ASN A 194 2.95 -7.38 5.16
CA ASN A 194 2.42 -8.43 4.28
C ASN A 194 3.09 -8.44 2.90
N GLY A 195 3.13 -7.30 2.21
CA GLY A 195 3.77 -7.20 0.88
C GLY A 195 5.26 -7.52 0.90
N VAL A 196 5.98 -7.21 2.01
CA VAL A 196 7.41 -7.56 2.19
C VAL A 196 7.56 -9.06 2.38
N ALA A 197 6.70 -9.69 3.19
CA ALA A 197 6.70 -11.13 3.40
C ALA A 197 6.43 -11.88 2.09
N SER A 198 5.38 -11.50 1.35
CA SER A 198 5.04 -12.08 0.05
C SER A 198 6.17 -11.94 -0.97
N LYS A 199 6.82 -10.77 -1.03
CA LYS A 199 7.96 -10.52 -1.93
C LYS A 199 9.18 -11.37 -1.57
N ALA A 200 9.33 -11.72 -0.30
CA ALA A 200 10.36 -12.66 0.17
C ALA A 200 9.99 -14.13 -0.03
N GLY A 201 8.82 -14.44 -0.62
CA GLY A 201 8.35 -15.80 -0.89
C GLY A 201 7.59 -16.45 0.26
N LEU A 202 7.37 -15.73 1.37
CA LEU A 202 6.58 -16.20 2.50
C LEU A 202 5.08 -16.17 2.17
N ASP A 203 4.33 -17.13 2.70
CA ASP A 203 2.87 -17.10 2.67
C ASP A 203 2.40 -16.22 3.84
N ALA A 204 2.00 -14.98 3.53
CA ALA A 204 1.65 -13.98 4.55
C ALA A 204 0.44 -14.37 5.42
N LYS A 205 -0.28 -15.43 5.07
CA LYS A 205 -1.43 -15.95 5.83
C LYS A 205 -1.09 -17.19 6.66
N LYS A 206 -0.12 -18.02 6.20
CA LYS A 206 0.16 -19.33 6.81
C LYS A 206 1.46 -19.38 7.59
N ASP A 207 2.47 -18.61 7.17
CA ASP A 207 3.81 -18.67 7.75
C ASP A 207 3.98 -17.85 9.04
N PRO A 208 3.16 -16.79 9.32
CA PRO A 208 3.29 -16.08 10.59
C PRO A 208 3.00 -17.00 11.77
N ILE A 209 3.82 -16.92 12.82
CA ILE A 209 3.55 -17.56 14.11
C ILE A 209 2.53 -16.78 14.95
N PHE A 210 2.26 -15.52 14.56
CA PHE A 210 1.18 -14.69 15.08
C PHE A 210 0.80 -13.66 14.00
N LEU A 211 -0.48 -13.55 13.68
CA LEU A 211 -1.01 -12.66 12.64
C LEU A 211 -1.92 -11.61 13.27
N GLU A 212 -1.83 -10.37 12.77
CA GLU A 212 -2.73 -9.29 13.14
C GLU A 212 -4.18 -9.65 12.80
N ASP A 213 -5.10 -9.36 13.72
CA ASP A 213 -6.53 -9.52 13.43
C ASP A 213 -6.97 -8.41 12.45
N ALA A 214 -7.50 -8.81 11.31
CA ALA A 214 -7.99 -7.90 10.27
C ALA A 214 -9.38 -7.30 10.57
N LYS A 215 -9.93 -7.53 11.77
CA LYS A 215 -11.29 -7.13 12.11
C LYS A 215 -11.32 -5.95 13.09
N GLY A 216 -12.35 -5.11 12.93
CA GLY A 216 -12.68 -4.05 13.87
C GLY A 216 -12.03 -2.69 13.55
N ASP A 217 -12.42 -1.68 14.33
CA ASP A 217 -12.05 -0.27 14.07
C ASP A 217 -10.56 0.00 14.25
N ALA A 218 -9.88 -0.79 15.06
CA ALA A 218 -8.43 -0.66 15.29
C ALA A 218 -7.59 -0.89 14.02
N THR A 219 -8.14 -1.53 12.99
CA THR A 219 -7.46 -1.77 11.71
C THR A 219 -7.66 -0.67 10.68
N LYS A 220 -8.64 0.22 10.86
CA LYS A 220 -8.96 1.30 9.93
C LYS A 220 -7.76 2.18 9.57
N PRO A 221 -6.89 2.60 10.51
CA PRO A 221 -5.68 3.37 10.19
C PRO A 221 -4.71 2.65 9.26
N TYR A 222 -4.80 1.34 9.17
CA TYR A 222 -3.89 0.47 8.40
C TYR A 222 -4.50 -0.02 7.07
N ILE A 223 -5.67 0.47 6.69
CA ILE A 223 -6.21 0.27 5.35
C ILE A 223 -5.34 1.02 4.35
N ASN A 224 -4.88 0.34 3.31
CA ASN A 224 -4.08 0.91 2.25
C ASN A 224 -4.93 1.78 1.32
N ILE A 225 -4.30 2.78 0.74
CA ILE A 225 -4.93 3.85 -0.04
C ILE A 225 -4.26 3.99 -1.40
N ILE A 226 -5.05 4.46 -2.36
CA ILE A 226 -4.59 5.04 -3.62
C ILE A 226 -4.62 6.55 -3.43
N ALA A 227 -3.47 7.20 -3.58
CA ALA A 227 -3.30 8.61 -3.27
C ALA A 227 -2.77 9.40 -4.47
N VAL A 228 -3.12 10.69 -4.49
CA VAL A 228 -2.74 11.68 -5.52
C VAL A 228 -2.35 13.00 -4.86
N ASN A 229 -1.76 13.93 -5.61
CA ASN A 229 -1.70 15.33 -5.18
C ASN A 229 -3.10 15.89 -4.97
N THR A 230 -3.33 16.66 -3.91
CA THR A 230 -4.68 17.16 -3.55
C THR A 230 -5.30 18.01 -4.66
N LYS A 231 -4.50 18.76 -5.43
CA LYS A 231 -4.96 19.51 -6.61
C LYS A 231 -5.61 18.61 -7.67
N ASP A 232 -5.21 17.34 -7.74
CA ASP A 232 -5.63 16.37 -8.75
C ASP A 232 -6.69 15.39 -8.23
N LYS A 233 -7.19 15.56 -7.01
CA LYS A 233 -8.17 14.67 -6.35
C LYS A 233 -9.46 14.43 -7.16
N ASP A 234 -9.80 15.36 -8.04
CA ASP A 234 -11.00 15.30 -8.88
C ASP A 234 -10.69 14.90 -10.34
N ASN A 235 -9.44 14.54 -10.65
CA ASN A 235 -9.05 14.03 -11.96
C ASN A 235 -9.83 12.73 -12.26
N LYS A 236 -10.56 12.75 -13.40
CA LYS A 236 -11.45 11.63 -13.77
C LYS A 236 -10.67 10.37 -14.15
N THR A 237 -9.52 10.54 -14.81
CA THR A 237 -8.67 9.43 -15.23
C THR A 237 -8.05 8.72 -14.01
N TYR A 238 -7.57 9.48 -13.01
CA TYR A 238 -7.04 8.89 -11.78
C TYR A 238 -8.11 8.15 -10.98
N LYS A 239 -9.33 8.74 -10.88
CA LYS A 239 -10.48 8.06 -10.27
C LYS A 239 -10.82 6.78 -11.03
N ARG A 240 -10.80 6.82 -12.38
CA ARG A 240 -11.08 5.62 -13.18
C ARG A 240 -10.05 4.52 -12.97
N ILE A 241 -8.77 4.84 -12.93
CA ILE A 241 -7.70 3.87 -12.60
C ILE A 241 -7.94 3.26 -11.21
N ALA A 242 -8.28 4.08 -10.22
CA ALA A 242 -8.60 3.59 -8.87
C ALA A 242 -9.87 2.70 -8.84
N GLU A 243 -10.87 2.95 -9.71
CA GLU A 243 -12.03 2.08 -9.88
C GLU A 243 -11.66 0.74 -10.52
N LEU A 244 -10.79 0.74 -11.54
CA LEU A 244 -10.32 -0.49 -12.20
C LEU A 244 -9.60 -1.43 -11.24
N TYR A 245 -8.94 -0.91 -10.19
CA TYR A 245 -8.35 -1.73 -9.13
C TYR A 245 -9.40 -2.55 -8.36
N HIS A 246 -10.65 -2.09 -8.33
CA HIS A 246 -11.77 -2.79 -7.70
C HIS A 246 -12.61 -3.63 -8.69
N SER A 247 -12.18 -3.78 -9.95
CA SER A 247 -12.80 -4.74 -10.88
C SER A 247 -12.63 -6.18 -10.39
N ASP A 248 -13.47 -7.08 -10.87
CA ASP A 248 -13.38 -8.48 -10.48
C ASP A 248 -12.08 -9.12 -11.01
N GLU A 249 -11.63 -8.71 -12.21
CA GLU A 249 -10.39 -9.17 -12.81
C GLU A 249 -9.15 -8.76 -11.99
N ALA A 250 -9.11 -7.52 -11.49
CA ALA A 250 -8.02 -7.04 -10.65
C ALA A 250 -8.04 -7.73 -9.27
N LYS A 251 -9.22 -7.95 -8.68
CA LYS A 251 -9.39 -8.69 -7.43
C LYS A 251 -8.93 -10.14 -7.56
N ASP A 252 -9.27 -10.81 -8.66
CA ASP A 252 -8.82 -12.18 -8.91
C ASP A 252 -7.31 -12.26 -9.09
N ALA A 253 -6.70 -11.29 -9.78
CA ALA A 253 -5.26 -11.18 -9.93
C ALA A 253 -4.57 -10.93 -8.57
N LEU A 254 -5.10 -10.04 -7.73
CA LEU A 254 -4.62 -9.79 -6.36
C LEU A 254 -4.65 -11.07 -5.52
N LYS A 255 -5.79 -11.76 -5.53
CA LYS A 255 -6.00 -13.00 -4.77
C LYS A 255 -5.00 -14.07 -5.17
N ALA A 256 -4.75 -14.23 -6.47
CA ALA A 256 -3.76 -15.18 -6.99
C ALA A 256 -2.32 -14.80 -6.59
N ASP A 257 -2.00 -13.51 -6.53
CA ASP A 257 -0.68 -13.00 -6.18
C ASP A 257 -0.40 -13.13 -4.68
N THR A 258 -1.35 -12.72 -3.85
CA THR A 258 -1.20 -12.64 -2.39
C THR A 258 -1.67 -13.91 -1.66
N LYS A 259 -2.17 -14.92 -2.38
CA LYS A 259 -2.74 -16.18 -1.83
C LYS A 259 -3.82 -15.90 -0.77
N ASP A 260 -4.70 -14.96 -1.03
CA ASP A 260 -5.70 -14.46 -0.08
C ASP A 260 -5.10 -13.82 1.20
N GLY A 261 -3.86 -13.39 1.16
CA GLY A 261 -3.19 -12.72 2.28
C GLY A 261 -3.62 -11.27 2.47
N GLU A 262 -4.24 -10.65 1.47
CA GLU A 262 -4.75 -9.28 1.49
C GLU A 262 -6.27 -9.26 1.30
N ILE A 263 -6.94 -8.30 1.93
CA ILE A 263 -8.40 -8.16 1.92
C ILE A 263 -8.73 -6.85 1.20
N VAL A 264 -9.42 -6.94 0.06
CA VAL A 264 -9.89 -5.74 -0.66
C VAL A 264 -10.88 -4.96 0.18
N ILE A 265 -10.62 -3.66 0.33
CA ILE A 265 -11.45 -2.71 1.09
C ILE A 265 -11.84 -1.56 0.17
N ASP A 266 -13.12 -1.39 -0.07
CA ASP A 266 -13.68 -0.32 -0.90
C ASP A 266 -14.59 0.58 -0.08
N LEU A 267 -14.04 1.64 0.49
CA LEU A 267 -14.75 2.60 1.32
C LEU A 267 -15.31 3.76 0.48
N LYS A 268 -16.42 4.32 0.94
CA LYS A 268 -16.96 5.57 0.41
C LYS A 268 -16.09 6.76 0.83
N GLN A 269 -16.16 7.86 0.09
CA GLN A 269 -15.38 9.07 0.37
C GLN A 269 -15.63 9.65 1.78
N ASP A 270 -16.86 9.56 2.29
CA ASP A 270 -17.17 10.02 3.65
C ASP A 270 -16.46 9.18 4.72
N ASP A 271 -16.34 7.86 4.50
CA ASP A 271 -15.63 6.96 5.41
C ASP A 271 -14.12 7.20 5.35
N ILE A 272 -13.57 7.41 4.14
CA ILE A 272 -12.16 7.79 3.93
C ILE A 272 -11.86 9.06 4.72
N LYS A 273 -12.68 10.10 4.56
CA LYS A 273 -12.52 11.36 5.28
C LYS A 273 -12.64 11.18 6.79
N ALA A 274 -13.58 10.37 7.26
CA ALA A 274 -13.75 10.10 8.69
C ALA A 274 -12.49 9.44 9.29
N ILE A 275 -11.83 8.53 8.55
CA ILE A 275 -10.56 7.94 8.98
C ILE A 275 -9.47 9.01 9.02
N GLU A 276 -9.29 9.82 7.96
CA GLU A 276 -8.30 10.90 7.94
C GLU A 276 -8.50 11.89 9.11
N ASP A 277 -9.75 12.26 9.39
CA ASP A 277 -10.07 13.20 10.48
C ASP A 277 -9.80 12.59 11.87
N SER A 278 -9.91 11.28 12.02
CA SER A 278 -9.62 10.57 13.28
C SER A 278 -8.12 10.47 13.61
N LEU A 279 -7.24 10.75 12.63
CA LEU A 279 -5.78 10.67 12.78
C LEU A 279 -5.14 12.04 13.11
N LYS A 280 -5.87 13.13 12.96
CA LYS A 280 -5.41 14.49 13.25
C LYS A 280 -5.37 14.75 14.76
#